data_cb4f23cc1ada9dbd80ed09e50e9a4905
#
_entry.id   cb4f23cc1ada9dbd80ed09e50e9a4905
#
_cell.length_a   1.000
_cell.length_b   1.000
_cell.length_c   1.000
_cell.angle_alpha   90.00
_cell.angle_beta   90.00
_cell.angle_gamma   90.00
#
_symmetry.space_group_name_H-M   'P 1'
#
loop_
_entity.id
_entity.type
_entity.pdbx_description
1 polymer ?
#
loop_
_entity_poly.entity_id
_entity_poly.type
_entity_poly.pdbx_seq_one_letter_code
_entity_poly.pdbx_strand_id
1 'polypeptide(L)'
;KNLDDLAENADIITFHCPLTKETEKIVNADFLSKCKKTAFIINTSRGPVVDEKALADALNSGEIAGAGVDVLSTEPPAKDNPLLTAKNCFITPHIAWAAFETRERLMGIFKSNIEAFVSGKPINVVNP
;
A
#
# COMPACT_ATOMS: atom_id res chain seq x y z
N LYS A 1 18.36 5.54 8.75
CA LYS A 1 17.99 6.19 7.47
C LYS A 1 16.62 6.81 7.66
N ASN A 2 16.41 7.98 7.11
CA ASN A 2 15.15 8.68 7.15
C ASN A 2 14.39 8.47 5.83
N LEU A 3 13.23 9.09 5.68
CA LEU A 3 12.38 8.94 4.50
C LEU A 3 13.02 9.55 3.25
N ASP A 4 13.76 10.65 3.40
CA ASP A 4 14.47 11.30 2.29
C ASP A 4 15.60 10.42 1.76
N ASP A 5 16.40 9.81 2.67
CA ASP A 5 17.42 8.82 2.26
C ASP A 5 16.82 7.66 1.46
N LEU A 6 15.60 7.24 1.80
CA LEU A 6 14.90 6.20 1.06
C LEU A 6 14.52 6.69 -0.34
N ALA A 7 13.91 7.86 -0.44
CA ALA A 7 13.49 8.44 -1.72
C ALA A 7 14.67 8.62 -2.68
N GLU A 8 15.76 9.23 -2.21
CA GLU A 8 16.92 9.56 -3.04
C GLU A 8 17.71 8.34 -3.53
N ASN A 9 17.67 7.22 -2.81
CA ASN A 9 18.59 6.11 -3.05
C ASN A 9 17.93 4.82 -3.53
N ALA A 10 16.61 4.63 -3.30
CA ALA A 10 15.95 3.40 -3.66
C ALA A 10 15.51 3.38 -5.14
N ASP A 11 15.57 2.19 -5.74
CA ASP A 11 15.04 1.95 -7.09
C ASP A 11 13.59 1.43 -7.04
N ILE A 12 13.24 0.75 -5.93
CA ILE A 12 11.89 0.28 -5.66
C ILE A 12 11.55 0.64 -4.21
N ILE A 13 10.45 1.34 -4.01
CA ILE A 13 9.94 1.72 -2.70
C ILE A 13 8.57 1.08 -2.50
N THR A 14 8.46 0.23 -1.48
CA THR A 14 7.22 -0.48 -1.17
C THR A 14 6.71 -0.12 0.22
N PHE A 15 5.41 0.20 0.30
CA PHE A 15 4.76 0.64 1.53
C PHE A 15 3.94 -0.49 2.14
N HIS A 16 4.24 -0.80 3.42
CA HIS A 16 3.58 -1.84 4.23
C HIS A 16 3.15 -1.31 5.60
N CYS A 17 3.14 0.02 5.77
CA CYS A 17 2.76 0.66 7.02
C CYS A 17 1.23 0.73 7.18
N PRO A 18 0.71 0.74 8.42
CA PRO A 18 -0.69 1.05 8.67
C PRO A 18 -0.98 2.52 8.32
N LEU A 19 -2.25 2.83 8.04
CA LEU A 19 -2.69 4.21 7.90
C LEU A 19 -2.84 4.84 9.29
N THR A 20 -2.07 5.88 9.54
CA THR A 20 -2.13 6.73 10.74
C THR A 20 -2.06 8.19 10.30
N LYS A 21 -2.17 9.13 11.25
CA LYS A 21 -2.00 10.55 10.94
C LYS A 21 -0.61 10.88 10.37
N GLU A 22 0.40 10.12 10.79
CA GLU A 22 1.79 10.30 10.36
C GLU A 22 2.07 9.67 9.00
N THR A 23 1.31 8.65 8.60
CA THR A 23 1.51 7.93 7.33
C THR A 23 0.52 8.34 6.24
N GLU A 24 -0.52 9.11 6.59
CA GLU A 24 -1.44 9.67 5.60
C GLU A 24 -0.70 10.61 4.65
N LYS A 25 -0.82 10.32 3.34
CA LYS A 25 -0.13 11.05 2.27
C LYS A 25 1.38 11.20 2.47
N ILE A 26 2.02 10.21 3.08
CA ILE A 26 3.48 10.21 3.22
C ILE A 26 4.16 10.18 1.84
N VAL A 27 3.50 9.57 0.84
CA VAL A 27 3.88 9.64 -0.56
C VAL A 27 3.16 10.83 -1.20
N ASN A 28 3.74 11.99 -1.09
CA ASN A 28 3.25 13.25 -1.63
C ASN A 28 4.21 13.81 -2.70
N ALA A 29 3.91 15.00 -3.22
CA ALA A 29 4.73 15.62 -4.26
C ALA A 29 6.18 15.89 -3.80
N ASP A 30 6.40 16.31 -2.55
CA ASP A 30 7.74 16.54 -2.02
C ASP A 30 8.56 15.24 -1.96
N PHE A 31 7.95 14.15 -1.45
CA PHE A 31 8.58 12.83 -1.43
C PHE A 31 8.93 12.35 -2.85
N LEU A 32 7.97 12.45 -3.79
CA LEU A 32 8.14 11.98 -5.17
C LEU A 32 9.22 12.76 -5.91
N SER A 33 9.33 14.08 -5.67
CA SER A 33 10.35 14.93 -6.28
C SER A 33 11.79 14.57 -5.88
N LYS A 34 11.97 13.88 -4.76
CA LYS A 34 13.25 13.37 -4.28
C LYS A 34 13.60 11.99 -4.82
N CYS A 35 12.63 11.29 -5.42
CA CYS A 35 12.84 9.95 -5.94
C CYS A 35 13.69 9.96 -7.20
N LYS A 36 14.36 8.83 -7.45
CA LYS A 36 15.05 8.62 -8.73
C LYS A 36 14.03 8.59 -9.88
N LYS A 37 14.38 9.13 -11.04
CA LYS A 37 13.55 9.00 -12.25
C LYS A 37 13.28 7.56 -12.68
N THR A 38 14.11 6.63 -12.23
CA THR A 38 13.98 5.19 -12.47
C THR A 38 13.20 4.47 -11.36
N ALA A 39 12.77 5.19 -10.32
CA ALA A 39 12.13 4.57 -9.17
C ALA A 39 10.71 4.06 -9.48
N PHE A 40 10.35 2.97 -8.80
CA PHE A 40 9.00 2.42 -8.76
C PHE A 40 8.41 2.55 -7.36
N ILE A 41 7.16 2.99 -7.29
CA ILE A 41 6.37 3.06 -6.05
C ILE A 41 5.40 1.90 -6.00
N ILE A 42 5.42 1.12 -4.92
CA ILE A 42 4.50 0.00 -4.70
C ILE A 42 3.70 0.23 -3.42
N ASN A 43 2.36 0.22 -3.53
CA ASN A 43 1.48 0.33 -2.38
C ASN A 43 0.50 -0.85 -2.31
N THR A 44 0.73 -1.74 -1.36
CA THR A 44 -0.18 -2.85 -1.01
C THR A 44 -0.70 -2.71 0.44
N SER A 45 -0.59 -1.52 1.01
CA SER A 45 -0.97 -1.27 2.41
C SER A 45 -2.36 -0.62 2.54
N ARG A 46 -2.44 0.69 2.41
CA ARG A 46 -3.70 1.47 2.42
C ARG A 46 -3.63 2.60 1.40
N GLY A 47 -4.72 2.85 0.68
CA GLY A 47 -4.78 3.88 -0.37
C GLY A 47 -4.35 5.27 0.10
N PRO A 48 -4.89 5.80 1.21
CA PRO A 48 -4.54 7.15 1.67
C PRO A 48 -3.09 7.36 2.13
N VAL A 49 -2.26 6.32 2.17
CA VAL A 49 -0.80 6.47 2.36
C VAL A 49 -0.17 7.25 1.20
N VAL A 50 -0.82 7.22 0.05
CA VAL A 50 -0.39 7.90 -1.17
C VAL A 50 -1.33 9.06 -1.47
N ASP A 51 -0.79 10.23 -1.80
CA ASP A 51 -1.54 11.28 -2.50
C ASP A 51 -1.68 10.88 -3.97
N GLU A 52 -2.88 10.39 -4.33
CA GLU A 52 -3.15 9.83 -5.66
C GLU A 52 -2.95 10.86 -6.78
N LYS A 53 -3.27 12.14 -6.50
CA LYS A 53 -3.05 13.20 -7.48
C LYS A 53 -1.55 13.45 -7.69
N ALA A 54 -0.79 13.56 -6.61
CA ALA A 54 0.65 13.77 -6.70
C ALA A 54 1.34 12.61 -7.41
N LEU A 55 0.94 11.36 -7.12
CA LEU A 55 1.48 10.18 -7.79
C LEU A 55 1.15 10.19 -9.29
N ALA A 56 -0.08 10.51 -9.67
CA ALA A 56 -0.48 10.59 -11.08
C ALA A 56 0.29 11.69 -11.83
N ASP A 57 0.48 12.86 -11.20
CA ASP A 57 1.24 13.97 -11.79
C ASP A 57 2.71 13.55 -11.99
N ALA A 58 3.36 12.93 -11.01
CA ALA A 58 4.74 12.46 -11.10
C ALA A 58 4.93 11.39 -12.18
N LEU A 59 3.98 10.47 -12.33
CA LEU A 59 3.99 9.47 -13.39
C LEU A 59 3.82 10.10 -14.78
N ASN A 60 2.87 11.01 -14.91
CA ASN A 60 2.57 11.66 -16.18
C ASN A 60 3.70 12.57 -16.66
N SER A 61 4.42 13.22 -15.73
CA SER A 61 5.60 14.06 -16.03
C SER A 61 6.87 13.25 -16.25
N GLY A 62 6.90 11.96 -15.86
CA GLY A 62 8.11 11.13 -15.93
C GLY A 62 9.11 11.44 -14.80
N GLU A 63 8.64 11.96 -13.67
CA GLU A 63 9.43 12.21 -12.48
C GLU A 63 9.85 10.90 -11.81
N ILE A 64 9.01 9.85 -11.91
CA ILE A 64 9.31 8.47 -11.54
C ILE A 64 8.96 7.52 -12.69
N ALA A 65 9.51 6.30 -12.67
CA ALA A 65 9.36 5.33 -13.75
C ALA A 65 7.99 4.66 -13.80
N GLY A 66 7.40 4.36 -12.64
CA GLY A 66 6.13 3.64 -12.58
C GLY A 66 5.60 3.43 -11.18
N ALA A 67 4.38 2.93 -11.09
CA ALA A 67 3.76 2.55 -9.83
C ALA A 67 2.91 1.28 -9.96
N GLY A 68 2.88 0.48 -8.88
CA GLY A 68 1.97 -0.63 -8.68
C GLY A 68 1.15 -0.39 -7.41
N VAL A 69 -0.17 -0.26 -7.53
CA VAL A 69 -1.05 0.01 -6.40
C VAL A 69 -2.15 -1.05 -6.33
N ASP A 70 -2.24 -1.71 -5.19
CA ASP A 70 -3.29 -2.70 -4.92
C ASP A 70 -4.46 -2.08 -4.15
N VAL A 71 -4.25 -0.87 -3.64
CA VAL A 71 -5.20 -0.15 -2.78
C VAL A 71 -5.36 1.29 -3.23
N LEU A 72 -6.58 1.80 -3.18
CA LEU A 72 -6.94 3.17 -3.51
C LEU A 72 -7.64 3.86 -2.33
N SER A 73 -7.68 5.18 -2.35
CA SER A 73 -8.30 5.98 -1.26
C SER A 73 -9.79 5.71 -1.12
N THR A 74 -10.44 5.32 -2.22
CA THR A 74 -11.83 4.88 -2.26
C THR A 74 -11.93 3.60 -3.07
N GLU A 75 -12.57 2.58 -2.55
CA GLU A 75 -12.74 1.29 -3.20
C GLU A 75 -14.23 0.90 -3.21
N PRO A 76 -14.83 0.73 -4.41
CA PRO A 76 -14.26 0.93 -5.75
C PRO A 76 -13.90 2.39 -6.02
N PRO A 77 -12.90 2.66 -6.90
CA PRO A 77 -12.45 4.02 -7.19
C PRO A 77 -13.52 4.85 -7.89
N ALA A 78 -13.52 6.15 -7.62
CA ALA A 78 -14.30 7.10 -8.40
C ALA A 78 -13.85 7.09 -9.87
N LYS A 79 -14.78 7.32 -10.81
CA LYS A 79 -14.48 7.25 -12.25
C LYS A 79 -13.42 8.27 -12.70
N ASP A 80 -13.27 9.34 -11.98
CA ASP A 80 -12.32 10.43 -12.21
C ASP A 80 -11.04 10.32 -11.38
N ASN A 81 -10.81 9.17 -10.73
CA ASN A 81 -9.57 8.94 -9.99
C ASN A 81 -8.38 9.07 -10.95
N PRO A 82 -7.41 9.97 -10.67
CA PRO A 82 -6.34 10.30 -11.61
C PRO A 82 -5.40 9.13 -11.91
N LEU A 83 -5.31 8.15 -11.02
CA LEU A 83 -4.47 6.97 -11.24
C LEU A 83 -4.99 6.04 -12.33
N LEU A 84 -6.31 6.06 -12.61
CA LEU A 84 -6.92 5.20 -13.64
C LEU A 84 -6.40 5.51 -15.05
N THR A 85 -5.89 6.72 -15.27
CA THR A 85 -5.36 7.17 -16.57
C THR A 85 -3.90 7.58 -16.54
N ALA A 86 -3.23 7.44 -15.37
CA ALA A 86 -1.83 7.78 -15.22
C ALA A 86 -0.93 6.82 -16.00
N LYS A 87 0.13 7.35 -16.60
CA LYS A 87 1.14 6.57 -17.32
C LYS A 87 1.83 5.60 -16.36
N ASN A 88 2.13 4.39 -16.83
CA ASN A 88 2.90 3.39 -16.08
C ASN A 88 2.36 3.12 -14.66
N CYS A 89 1.05 3.28 -14.45
CA CYS A 89 0.35 2.93 -13.22
C CYS A 89 -0.37 1.59 -13.40
N PHE A 90 -0.01 0.60 -12.61
CA PHE A 90 -0.64 -0.71 -12.61
C PHE A 90 -1.49 -0.85 -11.34
N ILE A 91 -2.80 -1.07 -11.53
CA ILE A 91 -3.76 -1.13 -10.43
C ILE A 91 -4.33 -2.55 -10.35
N THR A 92 -4.34 -3.11 -9.13
CA THR A 92 -5.02 -4.37 -8.84
C THR A 92 -6.13 -4.13 -7.79
N PRO A 93 -7.20 -4.94 -7.78
CA PRO A 93 -8.39 -4.66 -7.00
C PRO A 93 -8.31 -5.20 -5.55
N HIS A 94 -7.31 -4.75 -4.78
CA HIS A 94 -7.09 -5.09 -3.37
C HIS A 94 -6.98 -6.61 -3.15
N ILE A 95 -6.11 -7.25 -3.93
CA ILE A 95 -5.94 -8.72 -3.97
C ILE A 95 -4.54 -9.19 -3.57
N ALA A 96 -3.66 -8.31 -3.07
CA ALA A 96 -2.32 -8.70 -2.65
C ALA A 96 -2.32 -9.77 -1.53
N TRP A 97 -3.40 -9.85 -0.76
CA TRP A 97 -3.63 -10.87 0.28
C TRP A 97 -4.22 -12.19 -0.26
N ALA A 98 -4.69 -12.24 -1.51
CA ALA A 98 -5.59 -13.27 -2.02
C ALA A 98 -4.90 -14.56 -2.51
N ALA A 99 -3.57 -14.67 -2.37
CA ALA A 99 -2.85 -15.90 -2.68
C ALA A 99 -3.44 -17.09 -1.91
N PHE A 100 -3.51 -18.24 -2.56
CA PHE A 100 -4.12 -19.46 -1.99
C PHE A 100 -3.49 -19.81 -0.63
N GLU A 101 -2.17 -19.83 -0.56
CA GLU A 101 -1.41 -20.18 0.64
C GLU A 101 -1.63 -19.18 1.79
N THR A 102 -1.81 -17.91 1.45
CA THR A 102 -2.13 -16.86 2.45
C THR A 102 -3.52 -17.07 3.02
N ARG A 103 -4.50 -17.39 2.19
CA ARG A 103 -5.88 -17.66 2.61
C ARG A 103 -5.97 -18.94 3.44
N GLU A 104 -5.28 -20.00 3.04
CA GLU A 104 -5.20 -21.25 3.80
C GLU A 104 -4.63 -21.00 5.21
N ARG A 105 -3.52 -20.25 5.30
CA ARG A 105 -2.91 -19.86 6.58
C ARG A 105 -3.86 -19.02 7.44
N LEU A 106 -4.56 -18.05 6.84
CA LEU A 106 -5.55 -17.23 7.54
C LEU A 106 -6.67 -18.08 8.13
N MET A 107 -7.21 -19.04 7.36
CA MET A 107 -8.25 -19.96 7.85
C MET A 107 -7.74 -20.88 8.96
N GLY A 108 -6.49 -21.30 8.91
CA GLY A 108 -5.84 -22.06 9.99
C GLY A 108 -5.75 -21.25 11.29
N ILE A 109 -5.32 -19.99 11.21
CA ILE A 109 -5.25 -19.07 12.36
C ILE A 109 -6.66 -18.83 12.93
N PHE A 110 -7.65 -18.58 12.06
CA PHE A 110 -9.04 -18.37 12.48
C PHE A 110 -9.59 -19.57 13.26
N LYS A 111 -9.39 -20.78 12.74
CA LYS A 111 -9.78 -22.04 13.42
C LYS A 111 -9.12 -22.14 14.79
N SER A 112 -7.80 -21.94 14.86
CA SER A 112 -7.05 -22.02 16.12
C SER A 112 -7.53 -21.00 17.17
N ASN A 113 -7.89 -19.78 16.74
CA ASN A 113 -8.44 -18.76 17.64
C ASN A 113 -9.80 -19.21 18.24
N ILE A 114 -10.68 -19.80 17.43
CA ILE A 114 -11.98 -20.31 17.90
C ILE A 114 -11.77 -21.46 18.90
N GLU A 115 -10.94 -22.44 18.56
CA GLU A 115 -10.64 -23.59 19.43
C GLU A 115 -10.08 -23.14 20.78
N ALA A 116 -9.15 -22.18 20.76
CA ALA A 116 -8.56 -21.60 21.97
C ALA A 116 -9.59 -20.84 22.81
N PHE A 117 -10.47 -20.06 22.16
CA PHE A 117 -11.54 -19.34 22.85
C PHE A 117 -12.52 -20.30 23.53
N VAL A 118 -12.99 -21.30 22.80
CA VAL A 118 -13.93 -22.32 23.33
C VAL A 118 -13.33 -23.13 24.50
N SER A 119 -12.01 -23.38 24.46
CA SER A 119 -11.29 -24.06 25.53
C SER A 119 -11.00 -23.19 26.76
N GLY A 120 -11.42 -21.92 26.77
CA GLY A 120 -11.17 -20.96 27.83
C GLY A 120 -9.72 -20.44 27.91
N LYS A 121 -8.92 -20.65 26.87
CA LYS A 121 -7.53 -20.22 26.77
C LYS A 121 -7.33 -19.40 25.49
N PRO A 122 -7.94 -18.21 25.37
CA PRO A 122 -7.88 -17.40 24.15
C PRO A 122 -6.43 -17.03 23.81
N ILE A 123 -6.11 -17.05 22.52
CA ILE A 123 -4.82 -16.64 21.95
C ILE A 123 -5.02 -15.46 21.01
N ASN A 124 -3.94 -14.73 20.69
CA ASN A 124 -3.95 -13.57 19.80
C ASN A 124 -4.95 -12.47 20.22
N VAL A 125 -5.15 -12.30 21.53
CA VAL A 125 -6.05 -11.27 22.08
C VAL A 125 -5.41 -9.90 21.89
N VAL A 126 -6.09 -9.00 21.16
CA VAL A 126 -5.59 -7.65 20.83
C VAL A 126 -6.19 -6.55 21.71
N ASN A 127 -7.24 -6.88 22.46
CA ASN A 127 -7.95 -5.99 23.38
C ASN A 127 -8.29 -6.75 24.69
N PRO A 128 -7.28 -7.04 25.52
CA PRO A 128 -7.46 -7.80 26.76
C PRO A 128 -8.33 -7.09 27.79
#